data_6d476f42ec1d330f692381c738b82986
#
_entry.id   6d476f42ec1d330f692381c738b82986
#
_cell.length_a   1.000
_cell.length_b   1.000
_cell.length_c   1.000
_cell.angle_alpha   90.00
_cell.angle_beta   90.00
_cell.angle_gamma   90.00
#
_symmetry.space_group_name_H-M   'P 1'
#
loop_
_entity.id
_entity.type
_entity.pdbx_description
1 polymer ?
#
loop_
_entity_poly.entity_id
_entity_poly.type
_entity_poly.pdbx_seq_one_letter_code
_entity_poly.pdbx_strand_id
1 'polypeptide(L)'
;MSTENNSDKLYNDSIKILSDLIGFKTISGEDNNSIINYCEKILDDVGASSFKVFDNDKKRVNLFSTLKSKKKNGKKSIIFSGHSDVVPVTKSWSTDPFKATIKDGKLFGRGSCDMKGFLACVLAYAPVFSSEN
;
A
#
# COMPACT_ATOMS: atom_id res chain seq x y z
N MET A 1 2.21 31.38 -2.10
CA MET A 1 2.54 29.92 -2.09
C MET A 1 1.97 29.37 -0.80
N SER A 2 0.85 28.65 -0.85
CA SER A 2 0.26 28.00 0.32
C SER A 2 1.18 26.89 0.78
N THR A 3 1.68 26.98 2.01
CA THR A 3 2.39 25.89 2.69
C THR A 3 1.38 24.77 2.91
N GLU A 4 1.39 23.77 2.02
CA GLU A 4 0.62 22.55 2.24
C GLU A 4 1.07 21.99 3.61
N ASN A 5 0.12 21.83 4.51
CA ASN A 5 0.41 21.28 5.82
C ASN A 5 0.87 19.82 5.62
N ASN A 6 1.84 19.36 6.41
CA ASN A 6 2.36 17.99 6.29
C ASN A 6 1.26 16.92 6.39
N SER A 7 0.19 17.19 7.16
CA SER A 7 -1.00 16.32 7.24
C SER A 7 -1.78 16.26 5.93
N ASP A 8 -1.93 17.38 5.22
CA ASP A 8 -2.64 17.44 3.95
C ASP A 8 -1.88 16.67 2.86
N LYS A 9 -0.56 16.81 2.85
CA LYS A 9 0.32 16.04 1.97
C LYS A 9 0.17 14.55 2.21
N LEU A 10 0.27 14.07 3.45
CA LEU A 10 0.14 12.65 3.80
C LEU A 10 -1.26 12.10 3.44
N TYR A 11 -2.31 12.89 3.63
CA TYR A 11 -3.65 12.52 3.21
C TYR A 11 -3.72 12.36 1.69
N ASN A 12 -3.24 13.33 0.93
CA ASN A 12 -3.25 13.30 -0.53
C ASN A 12 -2.40 12.14 -1.08
N ASP A 13 -1.24 11.89 -0.52
CA ASP A 13 -0.38 10.75 -0.88
C ASP A 13 -1.08 9.42 -0.59
N SER A 14 -1.77 9.29 0.56
CA SER A 14 -2.53 8.08 0.91
C SER A 14 -3.67 7.82 -0.07
N ILE A 15 -4.43 8.86 -0.46
CA ILE A 15 -5.52 8.74 -1.44
C ILE A 15 -4.99 8.37 -2.81
N LYS A 16 -3.87 8.97 -3.23
CA LYS A 16 -3.22 8.64 -4.50
C LYS A 16 -2.76 7.19 -4.52
N ILE A 17 -2.01 6.75 -3.51
CA ILE A 17 -1.52 5.37 -3.41
C ILE A 17 -2.70 4.39 -3.34
N LEU A 18 -3.75 4.69 -2.57
CA LEU A 18 -4.95 3.85 -2.50
C LEU A 18 -5.62 3.72 -3.87
N SER A 19 -5.71 4.82 -4.62
CA SER A 19 -6.28 4.82 -5.97
C SER A 19 -5.47 3.92 -6.91
N ASP A 20 -4.15 4.00 -6.85
CA ASP A 20 -3.24 3.15 -7.63
C ASP A 20 -3.40 1.67 -7.22
N LEU A 21 -3.42 1.38 -5.90
CA LEU A 21 -3.58 0.01 -5.39
C LEU A 21 -4.93 -0.61 -5.80
N ILE A 22 -6.03 0.16 -5.82
CA ILE A 22 -7.34 -0.32 -6.28
C ILE A 22 -7.29 -0.74 -7.75
N GLY A 23 -6.50 -0.04 -8.57
CA GLY A 23 -6.32 -0.35 -9.99
C GLY A 23 -5.72 -1.74 -10.26
N PHE A 24 -4.98 -2.31 -9.32
CA PHE A 24 -4.47 -3.67 -9.44
C PHE A 24 -5.57 -4.70 -9.12
N LYS A 25 -5.93 -5.53 -10.11
CA LYS A 25 -6.95 -6.60 -9.99
C LYS A 25 -6.36 -7.84 -9.34
N THR A 26 -5.99 -7.75 -8.08
CA THR A 26 -5.35 -8.84 -7.33
C THR A 26 -6.40 -9.72 -6.63
N ILE A 27 -7.20 -10.42 -7.40
CA ILE A 27 -8.19 -11.36 -6.87
C ILE A 27 -7.47 -12.53 -6.18
N SER A 28 -7.98 -12.95 -5.03
CA SER A 28 -7.37 -14.04 -4.24
C SER A 28 -7.12 -15.29 -5.09
N GLY A 29 -5.89 -15.78 -5.06
CA GLY A 29 -5.44 -16.91 -5.87
C GLY A 29 -4.85 -16.56 -7.24
N GLU A 30 -4.99 -15.32 -7.70
CA GLU A 30 -4.39 -14.84 -8.96
C GLU A 30 -2.99 -14.24 -8.74
N ASP A 31 -2.36 -13.80 -9.84
CA ASP A 31 -1.04 -13.13 -9.81
C ASP A 31 -1.11 -11.78 -9.08
N ASN A 32 -0.14 -11.54 -8.21
CA ASN A 32 -0.03 -10.28 -7.48
C ASN A 32 1.33 -9.56 -7.69
N ASN A 33 2.14 -10.00 -8.64
CA ASN A 33 3.48 -9.45 -8.85
C ASN A 33 3.46 -7.94 -9.11
N SER A 34 2.49 -7.46 -9.89
CA SER A 34 2.41 -6.03 -10.27
C SER A 34 2.20 -5.12 -9.06
N ILE A 35 1.26 -5.45 -8.16
CA ILE A 35 1.00 -4.65 -6.95
C ILE A 35 2.19 -4.72 -5.99
N ILE A 36 2.84 -5.89 -5.88
CA ILE A 36 4.00 -6.06 -5.00
C ILE A 36 5.20 -5.27 -5.53
N ASN A 37 5.45 -5.26 -6.84
CA ASN A 37 6.50 -4.43 -7.44
C ASN A 37 6.25 -2.94 -7.23
N TYR A 38 4.98 -2.50 -7.30
CA TYR A 38 4.59 -1.12 -6.99
C TYR A 38 4.90 -0.76 -5.53
N CYS A 39 4.53 -1.61 -4.58
CA CYS A 39 4.81 -1.40 -3.16
C CYS A 39 6.32 -1.39 -2.87
N GLU A 40 7.07 -2.34 -3.44
CA GLU A 40 8.51 -2.44 -3.29
C GLU A 40 9.20 -1.16 -3.78
N LYS A 41 8.82 -0.65 -4.95
CA LYS A 41 9.38 0.58 -5.48
C LYS A 41 9.22 1.76 -4.52
N ILE A 42 8.04 1.95 -3.94
CA ILE A 42 7.80 3.03 -2.96
C ILE A 42 8.71 2.87 -1.73
N LEU A 43 8.88 1.64 -1.26
CA LEU A 43 9.70 1.35 -0.08
C LEU A 43 11.19 1.49 -0.37
N ASP A 44 11.64 1.07 -1.55
CA ASP A 44 13.03 1.22 -1.99
C ASP A 44 13.40 2.70 -2.16
N ASP A 45 12.50 3.53 -2.70
CA ASP A 45 12.69 4.97 -2.88
C ASP A 45 12.93 5.70 -1.53
N VAL A 46 12.52 5.12 -0.40
CA VAL A 46 12.78 5.64 0.96
C VAL A 46 13.89 4.90 1.70
N GLY A 47 14.61 4.03 1.01
CA GLY A 47 15.78 3.33 1.55
C GLY A 47 15.46 2.07 2.36
N ALA A 48 14.30 1.47 2.16
CA ALA A 48 14.01 0.16 2.75
C ALA A 48 14.88 -0.94 2.13
N SER A 49 15.16 -1.97 2.91
CA SER A 49 15.76 -3.20 2.42
C SER A 49 14.67 -4.26 2.28
N SER A 50 14.43 -4.70 1.06
CA SER A 50 13.32 -5.57 0.71
C SER A 50 13.78 -6.95 0.24
N PHE A 51 12.96 -7.98 0.48
CA PHE A 51 13.08 -9.28 -0.17
C PHE A 51 11.70 -9.86 -0.46
N LYS A 52 11.63 -10.74 -1.45
CA LYS A 52 10.41 -11.40 -1.92
C LYS A 52 10.44 -12.89 -1.64
N VAL A 53 9.30 -13.43 -1.21
CA VAL A 53 9.07 -14.87 -1.08
C VAL A 53 7.97 -15.26 -2.05
N PHE A 54 8.31 -16.10 -3.01
CA PHE A 54 7.41 -16.55 -4.07
C PHE A 54 6.79 -17.90 -3.70
N ASP A 55 5.57 -18.12 -4.20
CA ASP A 55 5.02 -19.46 -4.26
C ASP A 55 5.70 -20.31 -5.35
N ASN A 56 5.33 -21.59 -5.43
CA ASN A 56 5.93 -22.54 -6.37
C ASN A 56 5.77 -22.11 -7.84
N ASP A 57 4.65 -21.50 -8.19
CA ASP A 57 4.32 -21.08 -9.55
C ASP A 57 4.84 -19.67 -9.87
N LYS A 58 5.43 -18.98 -8.90
CA LYS A 58 5.90 -17.59 -8.98
C LYS A 58 4.81 -16.57 -9.35
N LYS A 59 3.55 -16.94 -9.16
CA LYS A 59 2.39 -16.07 -9.39
C LYS A 59 2.04 -15.22 -8.18
N ARG A 60 2.26 -15.78 -7.00
CA ARG A 60 1.98 -15.09 -5.74
C ARG A 60 3.27 -14.84 -5.00
N VAL A 61 3.40 -13.63 -4.52
CA VAL A 61 4.63 -13.19 -3.85
C VAL A 61 4.27 -12.40 -2.59
N ASN A 62 5.02 -12.66 -1.52
CA ASN A 62 5.03 -11.85 -0.32
C ASN A 62 6.23 -10.92 -0.35
N LEU A 63 6.04 -9.67 0.05
CA LEU A 63 7.08 -8.68 0.21
C LEU A 63 7.37 -8.51 1.70
N PHE A 64 8.63 -8.57 2.06
CA PHE A 64 9.09 -8.18 3.39
C PHE A 64 10.10 -7.05 3.24
N SER A 65 9.80 -5.90 3.85
CA SER A 65 10.64 -4.70 3.76
C SER A 65 10.97 -4.17 5.15
N THR A 66 12.19 -3.70 5.32
CA THR A 66 12.70 -3.18 6.59
C THR A 66 13.29 -1.80 6.41
N LEU A 67 12.76 -0.81 7.13
CA LEU A 67 13.40 0.47 7.37
C LEU A 67 14.23 0.36 8.65
N LYS A 68 15.56 0.35 8.49
CA LYS A 68 16.47 0.21 9.64
C LYS A 68 16.66 1.57 10.32
N SER A 69 16.49 1.60 11.65
CA SER A 69 16.85 2.77 12.43
C SER A 69 18.37 3.04 12.39
N LYS A 70 18.74 4.28 12.22
CA LYS A 70 20.14 4.76 12.34
C LYS A 70 20.59 4.82 13.80
N LYS A 71 19.65 4.90 14.73
CA LYS A 71 19.91 4.98 16.18
C LYS A 71 20.01 3.59 16.79
N LYS A 72 21.20 3.18 17.20
CA LYS A 72 21.44 1.94 17.95
C LYS A 72 21.00 2.09 19.41
N ASN A 73 19.71 2.15 19.68
CA ASN A 73 19.20 2.41 21.03
C ASN A 73 18.49 1.21 21.68
N GLY A 74 18.60 0.01 21.10
CA GLY A 74 18.00 -1.22 21.65
C GLY A 74 16.47 -1.24 21.73
N LYS A 75 15.78 -0.30 21.09
CA LYS A 75 14.32 -0.23 21.07
C LYS A 75 13.72 -1.36 20.22
N LYS A 76 12.50 -1.73 20.55
CA LYS A 76 11.72 -2.73 19.81
C LYS A 76 11.29 -2.19 18.46
N SER A 77 11.21 -3.08 17.45
CA SER A 77 10.67 -2.76 16.14
C SER A 77 9.14 -2.82 16.14
N ILE A 78 8.52 -2.07 15.21
CA ILE A 78 7.10 -2.15 14.89
C ILE A 78 6.99 -2.90 13.56
N ILE A 79 6.03 -3.82 13.47
CA ILE A 79 5.72 -4.54 12.24
C ILE A 79 4.32 -4.14 11.79
N PHE A 80 4.19 -3.69 10.55
CA PHE A 80 2.93 -3.53 9.85
C PHE A 80 2.75 -4.72 8.90
N SER A 81 1.63 -5.42 9.04
CA SER A 81 1.33 -6.59 8.21
C SER A 81 -0.04 -6.46 7.57
N GLY A 82 -0.14 -6.76 6.30
CA GLY A 82 -1.39 -6.71 5.55
C GLY A 82 -1.34 -7.58 4.31
N HIS A 83 -2.51 -7.78 3.69
CA HIS A 83 -2.66 -8.51 2.43
C HIS A 83 -3.02 -7.57 1.28
N SER A 84 -2.60 -7.92 0.07
CA SER A 84 -2.83 -7.15 -1.15
C SER A 84 -3.95 -7.71 -2.02
N ASP A 85 -4.37 -8.94 -1.76
CA ASP A 85 -5.43 -9.60 -2.51
C ASP A 85 -6.82 -9.13 -2.06
N VAL A 86 -7.78 -9.36 -2.92
CA VAL A 86 -9.17 -8.97 -2.73
C VAL A 86 -10.10 -10.10 -3.17
N VAL A 87 -11.27 -10.21 -2.53
CA VAL A 87 -12.29 -11.16 -2.95
C VAL A 87 -12.86 -10.78 -4.32
N PRO A 88 -13.37 -11.75 -5.09
CA PRO A 88 -13.99 -11.49 -6.39
C PRO A 88 -15.11 -10.45 -6.31
N VAL A 89 -15.32 -9.74 -7.42
CA VAL A 89 -16.42 -8.77 -7.53
C VAL A 89 -17.71 -9.48 -7.96
N THR A 90 -18.81 -8.99 -7.42
CA THR A 90 -20.17 -9.43 -7.81
C THR A 90 -20.80 -8.42 -8.76
N LYS A 91 -21.96 -8.77 -9.39
CA LYS A 91 -22.64 -7.91 -10.36
C LYS A 91 -23.29 -6.63 -9.77
N SER A 92 -23.27 -6.43 -8.46
CA SER A 92 -24.00 -5.37 -7.77
C SER A 92 -23.21 -4.07 -7.54
N TRP A 93 -22.09 -3.86 -8.23
CA TRP A 93 -21.33 -2.62 -8.13
C TRP A 93 -21.94 -1.52 -9.00
N SER A 94 -22.17 -0.33 -8.40
CA SER A 94 -22.65 0.86 -9.11
C SER A 94 -21.54 1.68 -9.78
N THR A 95 -20.26 1.37 -9.46
CA THR A 95 -19.07 1.97 -10.05
C THR A 95 -18.10 0.87 -10.49
N ASP A 96 -17.09 1.19 -11.28
CA ASP A 96 -16.02 0.22 -11.58
C ASP A 96 -15.29 -0.14 -10.28
N PRO A 97 -15.30 -1.42 -9.84
CA PRO A 97 -14.68 -1.83 -8.60
C PRO A 97 -13.16 -1.70 -8.60
N PHE A 98 -12.51 -1.63 -9.76
CA PHE A 98 -11.06 -1.48 -9.91
C PHE A 98 -10.62 -0.08 -10.35
N LYS A 99 -11.53 0.90 -10.21
CA LYS A 99 -11.25 2.32 -10.40
C LYS A 99 -11.71 3.08 -9.17
N ALA A 100 -10.76 3.69 -8.45
CA ALA A 100 -11.11 4.50 -7.29
C ALA A 100 -12.08 5.62 -7.69
N THR A 101 -13.23 5.69 -7.03
CA THR A 101 -14.25 6.71 -7.27
C THR A 101 -14.49 7.45 -5.96
N ILE A 102 -14.26 8.77 -5.96
CA ILE A 102 -14.54 9.63 -4.81
C ILE A 102 -15.90 10.30 -5.03
N LYS A 103 -16.82 10.07 -4.09
CA LYS A 103 -18.15 10.64 -4.09
C LYS A 103 -18.62 10.90 -2.65
N ASP A 104 -19.18 12.07 -2.39
CA ASP A 104 -19.75 12.46 -1.07
C ASP A 104 -18.75 12.21 0.10
N GLY A 105 -17.47 12.58 -0.10
CA GLY A 105 -16.42 12.43 0.89
C GLY A 105 -15.99 10.97 1.17
N LYS A 106 -16.43 10.01 0.35
CA LYS A 106 -16.09 8.58 0.46
C LYS A 106 -15.35 8.10 -0.78
N LEU A 107 -14.39 7.20 -0.60
CA LEU A 107 -13.67 6.55 -1.68
C LEU A 107 -14.21 5.13 -1.86
N PHE A 108 -14.71 4.84 -3.06
CA PHE A 108 -15.25 3.55 -3.46
C PHE A 108 -14.25 2.81 -4.35
N GLY A 109 -14.08 1.52 -4.10
CA GLY A 109 -13.25 0.61 -4.88
C GLY A 109 -13.08 -0.74 -4.18
N ARG A 110 -12.84 -1.82 -4.91
CA ARG A 110 -12.64 -3.14 -4.32
C ARG A 110 -11.36 -3.16 -3.49
N GLY A 111 -11.49 -3.53 -2.22
CA GLY A 111 -10.38 -3.58 -1.27
C GLY A 111 -10.04 -2.22 -0.63
N SER A 112 -10.79 -1.15 -0.89
CA SER A 112 -10.53 0.15 -0.26
C SER A 112 -10.52 0.08 1.27
N CYS A 113 -11.40 -0.70 1.87
CA CYS A 113 -11.49 -0.90 3.32
C CYS A 113 -10.69 -2.14 3.77
N ASP A 114 -10.74 -3.24 3.03
CA ASP A 114 -10.10 -4.51 3.36
C ASP A 114 -9.21 -4.99 2.20
N MET A 115 -7.86 -4.72 2.27
CA MET A 115 -7.25 -3.79 3.22
C MET A 115 -6.23 -2.87 2.53
N LYS A 116 -6.47 -2.54 1.23
CA LYS A 116 -5.59 -1.65 0.46
C LYS A 116 -5.48 -0.25 1.07
N GLY A 117 -6.54 0.23 1.77
CA GLY A 117 -6.49 1.49 2.51
C GLY A 117 -5.43 1.51 3.60
N PHE A 118 -5.33 0.42 4.38
CA PHE A 118 -4.28 0.28 5.37
C PHE A 118 -2.88 0.28 4.71
N LEU A 119 -2.71 -0.49 3.64
CA LEU A 119 -1.44 -0.54 2.91
C LEU A 119 -1.06 0.85 2.35
N ALA A 120 -2.02 1.57 1.81
CA ALA A 120 -1.81 2.92 1.28
C ALA A 120 -1.32 3.88 2.36
N CYS A 121 -1.93 3.85 3.56
CA CYS A 121 -1.49 4.66 4.69
C CYS A 121 -0.06 4.31 5.11
N VAL A 122 0.26 3.02 5.26
CA VAL A 122 1.62 2.58 5.63
C VAL A 122 2.65 3.06 4.61
N LEU A 123 2.36 2.91 3.31
CA LEU A 123 3.25 3.35 2.23
C LEU A 123 3.41 4.87 2.18
N ALA A 124 2.33 5.63 2.37
CA ALA A 124 2.39 7.10 2.42
C ALA A 124 3.22 7.62 3.61
N TYR A 125 3.20 6.90 4.73
CA TYR A 125 4.00 7.25 5.90
C TYR A 125 5.44 6.73 5.87
N ALA A 126 5.80 5.88 4.92
CA ALA A 126 7.16 5.34 4.82
C ALA A 126 8.27 6.41 4.74
N PRO A 127 8.11 7.55 4.02
CA PRO A 127 9.09 8.64 4.04
C PRO A 127 9.26 9.26 5.43
N VAL A 128 8.16 9.39 6.20
CA VAL A 128 8.21 9.91 7.58
C VAL A 128 8.99 8.97 8.48
N PHE A 129 8.69 7.66 8.43
CA PHE A 129 9.44 6.65 9.19
C PHE A 129 10.93 6.64 8.82
N SER A 130 11.28 6.85 7.55
CA SER A 130 12.67 6.92 7.11
C SER A 130 13.38 8.17 7.61
N SER A 131 12.69 9.32 7.69
CA SER A 131 13.29 10.59 8.12
C SER A 131 13.51 10.69 9.62
N GLU A 132 12.66 10.04 10.42
CA GLU A 132 12.73 10.05 11.88
C GLU A 132 13.76 9.06 12.46
N ASN A 133 14.40 8.27 11.64
CA ASN A 133 15.36 7.23 12.03
C ASN A 133 16.81 7.71 12.14
#